data_9db80dedf95269697102f144e11af6fb
#
_entry.id   9db80dedf95269697102f144e11af6fb
#
_cell.length_a   1.000
_cell.length_b   1.000
_cell.length_c   1.000
_cell.angle_alpha   90.00
_cell.angle_beta   90.00
_cell.angle_gamma   90.00
#
_symmetry.space_group_name_H-M   'P 1'
#
loop_
_entity.id
_entity.type
_entity.pdbx_description
1 polymer ?
#
loop_
_entity_poly.entity_id
_entity_poly.type
_entity_poly.pdbx_seq_one_letter_code
_entity_poly.pdbx_strand_id
1 'polypeptide(L)'
;MRSFLLLTLLALAACAQQPPKDDSLYRDLGEQAGITRIVEGMLLNIAADPRIVRHFENIDIVRLRDKLVEQLCVEAGGPCTYTGDSMEESHKGQNLTPSDFNALVENLQDAMTAQGVGIPAQNRLLARLAPMRGQVIDR
;
A
#
# COMPACT_ATOMS: atom_id res chain seq x y z
N MET A 1 26.67 -31.98 -59.43
CA MET A 1 26.49 -32.23 -58.00
C MET A 1 26.35 -30.88 -57.31
N ARG A 2 25.15 -30.57 -56.86
CA ARG A 2 24.79 -29.28 -56.20
C ARG A 2 24.68 -29.55 -54.73
N SER A 3 25.66 -29.09 -53.96
CA SER A 3 25.64 -29.15 -52.50
C SER A 3 24.71 -28.03 -51.95
N PHE A 4 23.59 -28.41 -51.36
CA PHE A 4 22.73 -27.51 -50.60
C PHE A 4 23.31 -27.37 -49.18
N LEU A 5 23.80 -26.17 -48.84
CA LEU A 5 24.21 -25.82 -47.50
C LEU A 5 22.96 -25.33 -46.74
N LEU A 6 22.45 -26.16 -45.85
CA LEU A 6 21.36 -25.75 -44.93
C LEU A 6 21.95 -24.89 -43.83
N LEU A 7 21.69 -23.62 -43.87
CA LEU A 7 21.97 -22.68 -42.77
C LEU A 7 20.82 -22.76 -41.74
N THR A 8 21.02 -23.48 -40.66
CA THR A 8 20.08 -23.47 -39.52
C THR A 8 20.30 -22.22 -38.67
N LEU A 9 19.36 -21.25 -38.80
CA LEU A 9 19.28 -20.08 -37.91
C LEU A 9 18.80 -20.54 -36.53
N LEU A 10 19.69 -20.62 -35.54
CA LEU A 10 19.31 -20.72 -34.13
C LEU A 10 18.79 -19.35 -33.67
N ALA A 11 17.48 -19.19 -33.56
CA ALA A 11 16.88 -18.06 -32.88
C ALA A 11 17.07 -18.23 -31.36
N LEU A 12 18.04 -17.50 -30.80
CA LEU A 12 18.13 -17.33 -29.35
C LEU A 12 16.97 -16.44 -28.91
N ALA A 13 15.93 -17.05 -28.36
CA ALA A 13 14.91 -16.34 -27.61
C ALA A 13 15.55 -15.84 -26.31
N ALA A 14 16.05 -14.61 -26.29
CA ALA A 14 16.41 -13.90 -25.07
C ALA A 14 15.13 -13.65 -24.29
N CYS A 15 14.86 -14.49 -23.30
CA CYS A 15 13.88 -14.16 -22.26
C CYS A 15 14.39 -12.91 -21.55
N ALA A 16 13.84 -11.75 -21.90
CA ALA A 16 14.04 -10.51 -21.15
C ALA A 16 13.45 -10.72 -19.75
N GLN A 17 14.29 -11.13 -18.81
CA GLN A 17 13.90 -11.19 -17.40
C GLN A 17 13.65 -9.75 -16.95
N GLN A 18 12.41 -9.44 -16.59
CA GLN A 18 12.10 -8.19 -15.92
C GLN A 18 12.93 -8.12 -14.61
N PRO A 19 13.51 -6.95 -14.29
CA PRO A 19 14.23 -6.80 -13.03
C PRO A 19 13.31 -7.18 -11.88
N PRO A 20 13.81 -7.85 -10.83
CA PRO A 20 13.00 -8.22 -9.69
C PRO A 20 12.36 -6.97 -9.08
N LYS A 21 11.08 -7.07 -8.72
CA LYS A 21 10.33 -6.00 -8.07
C LYS A 21 11.03 -5.64 -6.75
N ASP A 22 11.24 -4.33 -6.50
CA ASP A 22 11.82 -3.88 -5.23
C ASP A 22 10.79 -4.06 -4.10
N ASP A 23 11.01 -5.06 -3.27
CA ASP A 23 10.20 -5.40 -2.10
C ASP A 23 10.88 -4.99 -0.77
N SER A 24 11.93 -4.18 -0.83
CA SER A 24 12.71 -3.81 0.36
C SER A 24 11.86 -3.10 1.41
N LEU A 25 10.95 -2.21 0.99
CA LEU A 25 10.03 -1.56 1.92
C LEU A 25 9.05 -2.56 2.55
N TYR A 26 8.53 -3.50 1.78
CA TYR A 26 7.66 -4.56 2.29
C TYR A 26 8.35 -5.35 3.41
N ARG A 27 9.63 -5.71 3.22
CA ARG A 27 10.43 -6.37 4.26
C ARG A 27 10.68 -5.48 5.47
N ASP A 28 10.99 -4.21 5.25
CA ASP A 28 11.23 -3.25 6.33
C ASP A 28 9.98 -3.00 7.20
N LEU A 29 8.78 -3.14 6.63
CA LEU A 29 7.51 -3.08 7.35
C LEU A 29 7.16 -4.39 8.09
N GLY A 30 7.98 -5.42 7.97
CA GLY A 30 7.77 -6.73 8.61
C GLY A 30 6.87 -7.67 7.81
N GLU A 31 6.85 -7.49 6.50
CA GLU A 31 6.08 -8.31 5.55
C GLU A 31 4.57 -8.30 5.85
N GLN A 32 3.84 -9.32 5.41
CA GLN A 32 2.40 -9.40 5.63
C GLN A 32 2.00 -9.29 7.10
N ALA A 33 2.70 -9.99 7.98
CA ALA A 33 2.39 -9.99 9.41
C ALA A 33 2.66 -8.63 10.06
N GLY A 34 3.76 -7.95 9.67
CA GLY A 34 4.09 -6.61 10.15
C GLY A 34 3.07 -5.57 9.68
N ILE A 35 2.73 -5.59 8.40
CA ILE A 35 1.71 -4.69 7.83
C ILE A 35 0.36 -4.90 8.52
N THR A 36 -0.04 -6.15 8.77
CA THR A 36 -1.28 -6.43 9.49
C THR A 36 -1.28 -5.78 10.88
N ARG A 37 -0.20 -5.94 11.66
CA ARG A 37 -0.09 -5.30 12.99
C ARG A 37 -0.09 -3.78 12.92
N ILE A 38 0.54 -3.19 11.91
CA ILE A 38 0.53 -1.73 11.68
C ILE A 38 -0.90 -1.25 11.43
N VAL A 39 -1.64 -1.91 10.54
CA VAL A 39 -3.02 -1.54 10.21
C VAL A 39 -3.94 -1.70 11.44
N GLU A 40 -3.84 -2.81 12.15
CA GLU A 40 -4.62 -3.02 13.38
C GLU A 40 -4.30 -1.98 14.46
N GLY A 41 -3.02 -1.65 14.65
CA GLY A 41 -2.60 -0.58 15.56
C GLY A 41 -3.13 0.79 15.14
N MET A 42 -3.07 1.11 13.85
CA MET A 42 -3.64 2.35 13.32
C MET A 42 -5.15 2.43 13.58
N LEU A 43 -5.90 1.37 13.33
CA LEU A 43 -7.35 1.34 13.56
C LEU A 43 -7.70 1.50 15.04
N LEU A 44 -6.89 0.92 15.96
CA LEU A 44 -7.04 1.14 17.40
C LEU A 44 -6.74 2.61 17.78
N ASN A 45 -5.71 3.21 17.20
CA ASN A 45 -5.42 4.62 17.42
C ASN A 45 -6.57 5.52 16.93
N ILE A 46 -7.11 5.24 15.75
CA ILE A 46 -8.26 5.98 15.18
C ILE A 46 -9.49 5.86 16.09
N ALA A 47 -9.76 4.69 16.65
CA ALA A 47 -10.88 4.48 17.56
C ALA A 47 -10.79 5.35 18.82
N ALA A 48 -9.60 5.75 19.23
CA ALA A 48 -9.32 6.63 20.36
C ALA A 48 -9.09 8.10 19.95
N ASP A 49 -9.12 8.43 18.67
CA ASP A 49 -8.86 9.78 18.16
C ASP A 49 -10.15 10.54 17.85
N PRO A 50 -10.58 11.47 18.73
CA PRO A 50 -11.86 12.21 18.53
C PRO A 50 -11.84 13.10 17.28
N ARG A 51 -10.69 13.39 16.67
CA ARG A 51 -10.59 14.20 15.48
C ARG A 51 -11.23 13.52 14.27
N ILE A 52 -11.09 12.19 14.15
CA ILE A 52 -11.46 11.44 12.96
C ILE A 52 -12.32 10.20 13.21
N VAL A 53 -12.52 9.74 14.45
CA VAL A 53 -13.26 8.51 14.74
C VAL A 53 -14.66 8.50 14.14
N ARG A 54 -15.32 9.66 14.03
CA ARG A 54 -16.65 9.79 13.44
C ARG A 54 -16.75 9.29 11.98
N HIS A 55 -15.65 9.35 11.22
CA HIS A 55 -15.62 8.90 9.83
C HIS A 55 -15.59 7.37 9.70
N PHE A 56 -15.34 6.67 10.80
CA PHE A 56 -15.24 5.21 10.86
C PHE A 56 -16.44 4.56 11.57
N GLU A 57 -17.42 5.37 11.97
CA GLU A 57 -18.68 4.86 12.49
C GLU A 57 -19.49 4.18 11.39
N ASN A 58 -20.15 3.08 11.73
CA ASN A 58 -21.04 2.33 10.84
C ASN A 58 -20.38 1.74 9.58
N ILE A 59 -19.07 1.54 9.58
CA ILE A 59 -18.34 0.85 8.51
C ILE A 59 -18.06 -0.61 8.91
N ASP A 60 -17.88 -1.46 7.90
CA ASP A 60 -17.35 -2.81 8.10
C ASP A 60 -15.84 -2.72 8.38
N ILE A 61 -15.48 -2.71 9.67
CA ILE A 61 -14.10 -2.55 10.12
C ILE A 61 -13.20 -3.72 9.70
N VAL A 62 -13.75 -4.93 9.59
CA VAL A 62 -12.99 -6.10 9.15
C VAL A 62 -12.62 -5.95 7.68
N ARG A 63 -13.61 -5.58 6.85
CA ARG A 63 -13.37 -5.30 5.45
C ARG A 63 -12.36 -4.16 5.26
N LEU A 64 -12.51 -3.06 6.01
CA LEU A 64 -11.57 -1.94 5.95
C LEU A 64 -10.15 -2.39 6.31
N ARG A 65 -9.98 -3.13 7.39
CA ARG A 65 -8.69 -3.70 7.79
C ARG A 65 -8.05 -4.48 6.65
N ASP A 66 -8.80 -5.39 6.05
CA ASP A 66 -8.29 -6.26 4.99
C ASP A 66 -7.87 -5.45 3.75
N LYS A 67 -8.65 -4.44 3.36
CA LYS A 67 -8.32 -3.58 2.22
C LYS A 67 -7.12 -2.67 2.49
N LEU A 68 -6.96 -2.17 3.70
CA LEU A 68 -5.78 -1.41 4.09
C LEU A 68 -4.52 -2.27 4.09
N VAL A 69 -4.61 -3.52 4.56
CA VAL A 69 -3.48 -4.47 4.52
C VAL A 69 -3.07 -4.76 3.07
N GLU A 70 -4.03 -5.04 2.18
CA GLU A 70 -3.76 -5.24 0.75
C GLU A 70 -3.09 -4.00 0.14
N GLN A 71 -3.63 -2.80 0.40
CA GLN A 71 -3.13 -1.54 -0.14
C GLN A 71 -1.69 -1.25 0.32
N LEU A 72 -1.43 -1.30 1.62
CA LEU A 72 -0.08 -1.04 2.13
C LEU A 72 0.92 -2.08 1.64
N CYS A 73 0.51 -3.33 1.49
CA CYS A 73 1.35 -4.37 0.91
C CYS A 73 1.72 -4.07 -0.54
N VAL A 74 0.77 -3.66 -1.38
CA VAL A 74 1.02 -3.28 -2.78
C VAL A 74 1.93 -2.05 -2.83
N GLU A 75 1.65 -1.02 -2.06
CA GLU A 75 2.44 0.21 -2.02
C GLU A 75 3.87 -0.03 -1.52
N ALA A 76 4.06 -0.99 -0.63
CA ALA A 76 5.37 -1.40 -0.15
C ALA A 76 6.16 -2.30 -1.13
N GLY A 77 5.58 -2.69 -2.25
CA GLY A 77 6.21 -3.59 -3.22
C GLY A 77 6.07 -5.06 -2.88
N GLY A 78 5.17 -5.44 -1.98
CA GLY A 78 4.90 -6.81 -1.58
C GLY A 78 4.18 -7.64 -2.66
N PRO A 79 4.05 -8.97 -2.43
CA PRO A 79 3.45 -9.91 -3.37
C PRO A 79 1.92 -9.95 -3.23
N CYS A 80 1.26 -8.80 -3.22
CA CYS A 80 -0.17 -8.65 -2.99
C CYS A 80 -0.88 -8.06 -4.19
N THR A 81 -2.20 -8.21 -4.19
CA THR A 81 -3.11 -7.56 -5.13
C THR A 81 -4.14 -6.77 -4.34
N TYR A 82 -4.37 -5.52 -4.70
CA TYR A 82 -5.43 -4.73 -4.12
C TYR A 82 -6.76 -5.05 -4.81
N THR A 83 -7.74 -5.47 -4.03
CA THR A 83 -9.07 -5.88 -4.51
C THR A 83 -10.19 -4.97 -4.02
N GLY A 84 -9.86 -3.82 -3.43
CA GLY A 84 -10.82 -2.81 -2.99
C GLY A 84 -11.20 -1.82 -4.08
N ASP A 85 -12.05 -0.88 -3.72
CA ASP A 85 -12.42 0.25 -4.58
C ASP A 85 -11.25 1.23 -4.73
N SER A 86 -11.29 2.08 -5.76
CA SER A 86 -10.30 3.16 -5.87
C SER A 86 -10.40 4.12 -4.67
N MET A 87 -9.34 4.88 -4.42
CA MET A 87 -9.36 5.88 -3.34
C MET A 87 -10.47 6.91 -3.56
N GLU A 88 -10.71 7.32 -4.78
CA GLU A 88 -11.78 8.25 -5.13
C GLU A 88 -13.17 7.66 -4.84
N GLU A 89 -13.43 6.42 -5.26
CA GLU A 89 -14.72 5.75 -5.03
C GLU A 89 -14.97 5.50 -3.53
N SER A 90 -13.96 5.01 -2.81
CA SER A 90 -14.11 4.69 -1.39
C SER A 90 -14.30 5.91 -0.49
N HIS A 91 -13.90 7.11 -0.94
CA HIS A 91 -14.02 8.36 -0.17
C HIS A 91 -15.08 9.31 -0.70
N LYS A 92 -15.78 8.94 -1.76
CA LYS A 92 -16.83 9.76 -2.37
C LYS A 92 -17.94 10.10 -1.37
N GLY A 93 -18.25 11.39 -1.25
CA GLY A 93 -19.29 11.89 -0.36
C GLY A 93 -18.91 12.01 1.11
N GLN A 94 -17.67 11.67 1.48
CA GLN A 94 -17.22 11.79 2.87
C GLN A 94 -16.77 13.20 3.26
N ASN A 95 -16.44 14.04 2.28
CA ASN A 95 -16.01 15.44 2.48
C ASN A 95 -14.89 15.58 3.51
N LEU A 96 -13.88 14.71 3.42
CA LEU A 96 -12.73 14.73 4.32
C LEU A 96 -11.90 15.99 4.12
N THR A 97 -11.48 16.59 5.21
CA THR A 97 -10.64 17.80 5.20
C THR A 97 -9.14 17.44 5.17
N PRO A 98 -8.26 18.39 4.81
CA PRO A 98 -6.82 18.23 5.00
C PRO A 98 -6.43 17.85 6.43
N SER A 99 -7.15 18.39 7.43
CA SER A 99 -6.92 18.07 8.84
C SER A 99 -7.29 16.62 9.18
N ASP A 100 -8.38 16.08 8.63
CA ASP A 100 -8.76 14.69 8.79
C ASP A 100 -7.69 13.76 8.19
N PHE A 101 -7.21 14.09 7.00
CA PHE A 101 -6.13 13.34 6.36
C PHE A 101 -4.83 13.33 7.18
N ASN A 102 -4.44 14.50 7.70
CA ASN A 102 -3.24 14.60 8.53
C ASN A 102 -3.39 13.78 9.83
N ALA A 103 -4.55 13.80 10.46
CA ALA A 103 -4.82 12.99 11.64
C ALA A 103 -4.71 11.48 11.34
N LEU A 104 -5.19 11.03 10.18
CA LEU A 104 -5.01 9.64 9.75
C LEU A 104 -3.52 9.28 9.60
N VAL A 105 -2.74 10.15 8.96
CA VAL A 105 -1.30 9.95 8.76
C VAL A 105 -0.57 9.86 10.10
N GLU A 106 -0.90 10.70 11.07
CA GLU A 106 -0.33 10.64 12.42
C GLU A 106 -0.63 9.30 13.09
N ASN A 107 -1.89 8.83 13.02
CA ASN A 107 -2.27 7.52 13.58
C ASN A 107 -1.52 6.36 12.92
N LEU A 108 -1.23 6.45 11.62
CA LEU A 108 -0.39 5.47 10.90
C LEU A 108 1.07 5.52 11.36
N GLN A 109 1.64 6.72 11.51
CA GLN A 109 3.02 6.91 11.99
C GLN A 109 3.20 6.35 13.40
N ASP A 110 2.25 6.62 14.30
CA ASP A 110 2.26 6.10 15.67
C ASP A 110 2.20 4.57 15.68
N ALA A 111 1.36 3.98 14.83
CA ALA A 111 1.28 2.53 14.69
C ALA A 111 2.59 1.91 14.17
N MET A 112 3.22 2.53 13.17
CA MET A 112 4.52 2.08 12.67
C MET A 112 5.62 2.20 13.74
N THR A 113 5.63 3.29 14.48
CA THR A 113 6.57 3.51 15.58
C THR A 113 6.41 2.45 16.66
N ALA A 114 5.16 2.13 17.05
CA ALA A 114 4.86 1.09 18.04
C ALA A 114 5.31 -0.31 17.58
N GLN A 115 5.36 -0.58 16.28
CA GLN A 115 5.88 -1.82 15.71
C GLN A 115 7.41 -1.80 15.48
N GLY A 116 8.10 -0.73 15.87
CA GLY A 116 9.56 -0.62 15.72
C GLY A 116 10.03 -0.34 14.30
N VAL A 117 9.15 0.15 13.42
CA VAL A 117 9.54 0.55 12.06
C VAL A 117 10.39 1.81 12.12
N GLY A 118 11.57 1.76 11.51
CA GLY A 118 12.48 2.91 11.47
C GLY A 118 11.93 4.09 10.65
N ILE A 119 12.30 5.30 11.00
CA ILE A 119 11.86 6.54 10.32
C ILE A 119 12.10 6.51 8.80
N PRO A 120 13.24 6.01 8.26
CA PRO A 120 13.42 5.93 6.81
C PRO A 120 12.36 5.10 6.10
N ALA A 121 11.96 3.95 6.67
CA ALA A 121 10.92 3.11 6.11
C ALA A 121 9.53 3.77 6.22
N GLN A 122 9.23 4.42 7.35
CA GLN A 122 8.01 5.21 7.52
C GLN A 122 7.90 6.28 6.43
N ASN A 123 8.95 7.07 6.22
CA ASN A 123 8.98 8.12 5.21
C ASN A 123 8.81 7.58 3.79
N ARG A 124 9.40 6.41 3.49
CA ARG A 124 9.22 5.74 2.19
C ARG A 124 7.76 5.36 1.95
N LEU A 125 7.08 4.79 2.94
CA LEU A 125 5.66 4.45 2.82
C LEU A 125 4.81 5.70 2.63
N LEU A 126 5.02 6.73 3.45
CA LEU A 126 4.26 7.98 3.34
C LEU A 126 4.46 8.67 1.99
N ALA A 127 5.67 8.63 1.43
CA ALA A 127 5.95 9.16 0.09
C ALA A 127 5.17 8.43 -1.01
N ARG A 128 4.85 7.15 -0.83
CA ARG A 128 4.04 6.37 -1.78
C ARG A 128 2.54 6.63 -1.62
N LEU A 129 2.10 6.99 -0.42
CA LEU A 129 0.70 7.32 -0.14
C LEU A 129 0.35 8.78 -0.48
N ALA A 130 1.31 9.69 -0.41
CA ALA A 130 1.09 11.12 -0.62
C ALA A 130 0.40 11.48 -1.95
N PRO A 131 0.67 10.83 -3.09
CA PRO A 131 -0.03 11.12 -4.35
C PRO A 131 -1.54 10.83 -4.30
N MET A 132 -2.01 10.00 -3.37
CA MET A 132 -3.43 9.66 -3.21
C MET A 132 -4.23 10.73 -2.46
N ARG A 133 -3.56 11.68 -1.81
CA ARG A 133 -4.19 12.72 -0.98
C ARG A 133 -5.33 13.45 -1.71
N GLY A 134 -5.12 13.84 -2.96
CA GLY A 134 -6.12 14.53 -3.77
C GLY A 134 -7.31 13.64 -4.17
N GLN A 135 -7.21 12.32 -4.03
CA GLN A 135 -8.28 11.37 -4.27
C GLN A 135 -9.13 11.10 -3.01
N VAL A 136 -8.68 11.57 -1.86
CA VAL A 136 -9.30 11.33 -0.54
C VAL A 136 -9.98 12.58 -0.01
N ILE A 137 -9.36 13.75 -0.17
CA ILE A 137 -9.85 15.02 0.38
C ILE A 137 -10.90 15.63 -0.54
N ASP A 138 -11.97 16.19 0.07
CA ASP A 138 -13.03 16.93 -0.61
C ASP A 138 -13.75 16.10 -1.71
N ARG A 139 -14.06 14.83 -1.42
CA ARG A 139 -14.74 13.90 -2.34
C ARG A 139 -16.15 13.54 -1.88
#